data_c0233e9b909890d37470cd4ae6446e02
#
_entry.id   c0233e9b909890d37470cd4ae6446e02
#
_cell.length_a   1.000
_cell.length_b   1.000
_cell.length_c   1.000
_cell.angle_alpha   90.00
_cell.angle_beta   90.00
_cell.angle_gamma   90.00
#
_symmetry.space_group_name_H-M   'P 1'
#
loop_
_entity.id
_entity.type
_entity.pdbx_description
1 polymer ?
#
loop_
_entity_poly.entity_id
_entity_poly.type
_entity_poly.pdbx_seq_one_letter_code
_entity_poly.pdbx_strand_id
1 'polypeptide(L)'
;MTTTEETKENKKMFCKRVRSFASPSDVVRVKLAYMLAKHLHRSQTRKEKDDEGNNIRYFEHVRRVAIILMDEFHVVDPDLVIAALLHDTLEDCVDMSEEIIEHCFGKRVCFLVKGVTKTKHNKKNYYGFLKTMAKDDNGIAVIKAADRIDNLRSIEGCEIDFIKKQVKETFEVVIPTLHSILSAESTAYQLLHFQADGLKHYLNDNME
;
A
#
# COMPACT_ATOMS: atom_id res chain seq x y z
N MET A 1 29.77 21.69 11.19
CA MET A 1 29.59 20.45 10.41
C MET A 1 28.58 19.62 11.13
N THR A 2 27.30 19.86 10.88
CA THR A 2 26.18 19.05 11.38
C THR A 2 25.79 18.14 10.25
N THR A 3 26.21 16.89 10.35
CA THR A 3 25.75 15.80 9.48
C THR A 3 24.26 15.67 9.66
N THR A 4 23.51 15.99 8.63
CA THR A 4 22.12 15.60 8.44
C THR A 4 22.08 14.07 8.40
N GLU A 5 21.95 13.41 9.57
CA GLU A 5 21.29 12.12 9.63
C GLU A 5 19.85 12.39 9.17
N GLU A 6 19.57 12.24 7.90
CA GLU A 6 18.20 12.03 7.42
C GLU A 6 17.62 10.93 8.27
N THR A 7 16.64 11.26 9.07
CA THR A 7 16.05 10.33 10.05
C THR A 7 15.31 9.24 9.30
N LYS A 8 16.04 8.19 8.94
CA LYS A 8 15.50 7.01 8.26
C LYS A 8 14.28 6.50 9.04
N GLU A 9 13.13 6.42 8.37
CA GLU A 9 11.87 5.99 8.97
C GLU A 9 12.05 4.69 9.76
N ASN A 10 11.58 4.66 10.99
CA ASN A 10 11.71 3.51 11.88
C ASN A 10 10.42 3.27 12.69
N LYS A 11 10.38 2.13 13.40
CA LYS A 11 9.21 1.75 14.20
C LYS A 11 8.79 2.81 15.22
N LYS A 12 9.73 3.54 15.84
CA LYS A 12 9.43 4.56 16.85
C LYS A 12 8.68 5.74 16.20
N MET A 13 9.14 6.19 15.03
CA MET A 13 8.51 7.27 14.27
C MET A 13 7.14 6.84 13.76
N PHE A 14 7.03 5.64 13.19
CA PHE A 14 5.74 5.07 12.78
C PHE A 14 4.73 5.04 13.92
N CYS A 15 5.12 4.49 15.07
CA CYS A 15 4.22 4.44 16.23
C CYS A 15 3.90 5.85 16.81
N LYS A 16 4.76 6.86 16.60
CA LYS A 16 4.47 8.24 16.99
C LYS A 16 3.29 8.81 16.18
N ARG A 17 3.26 8.53 14.85
CA ARG A 17 2.10 8.92 14.01
C ARG A 17 0.81 8.29 14.50
N VAL A 18 0.83 6.99 14.73
CA VAL A 18 -0.38 6.27 15.23
C VAL A 18 -0.88 6.82 16.55
N ARG A 19 0.02 7.17 17.47
CA ARG A 19 -0.36 7.75 18.78
C ARG A 19 -1.07 9.10 18.70
N SER A 20 -0.98 9.82 17.58
CA SER A 20 -1.66 11.11 17.44
C SER A 20 -3.17 10.98 17.27
N PHE A 21 -3.68 9.79 16.93
CA PHE A 21 -5.12 9.58 16.67
C PHE A 21 -5.70 8.29 17.30
N ALA A 22 -4.86 7.32 17.66
CA ALA A 22 -5.31 6.01 18.11
C ALA A 22 -5.30 5.85 19.63
N SER A 23 -6.18 5.00 20.13
CA SER A 23 -6.18 4.62 21.55
C SER A 23 -4.91 3.83 21.92
N PRO A 24 -4.52 3.75 23.20
CA PRO A 24 -3.39 2.93 23.63
C PRO A 24 -3.49 1.45 23.20
N SER A 25 -4.68 0.88 23.21
CA SER A 25 -4.93 -0.49 22.73
C SER A 25 -4.72 -0.62 21.23
N ASP A 26 -5.18 0.34 20.42
CA ASP A 26 -4.97 0.34 19.00
C ASP A 26 -3.50 0.54 18.61
N VAL A 27 -2.77 1.36 19.34
CA VAL A 27 -1.31 1.51 19.19
C VAL A 27 -0.62 0.16 19.38
N VAL A 28 -1.05 -0.66 20.35
CA VAL A 28 -0.50 -2.00 20.55
C VAL A 28 -0.84 -2.93 19.37
N ARG A 29 -2.09 -2.91 18.87
CA ARG A 29 -2.52 -3.68 17.70
C ARG A 29 -1.72 -3.30 16.44
N VAL A 30 -1.58 -2.02 16.15
CA VAL A 30 -0.79 -1.53 15.01
C VAL A 30 0.69 -1.91 15.14
N LYS A 31 1.26 -1.82 16.34
CA LYS A 31 2.64 -2.25 16.60
C LYS A 31 2.82 -3.74 16.37
N LEU A 32 1.85 -4.57 16.74
CA LEU A 32 1.85 -6.01 16.47
C LEU A 32 1.82 -6.27 14.94
N ALA A 33 0.92 -5.62 14.20
CA ALA A 33 0.85 -5.72 12.73
C ALA A 33 2.16 -5.31 12.06
N TYR A 34 2.76 -4.20 12.50
CA TYR A 34 4.06 -3.74 12.01
C TYR A 34 5.17 -4.79 12.20
N MET A 35 5.24 -5.40 13.38
CA MET A 35 6.26 -6.42 13.69
C MET A 35 6.00 -7.71 12.90
N LEU A 36 4.74 -8.11 12.76
CA LEU A 36 4.33 -9.29 12.02
C LEU A 36 4.63 -9.13 10.52
N ALA A 37 4.20 -8.03 9.89
CA ALA A 37 4.51 -7.73 8.49
C ALA A 37 6.03 -7.72 8.23
N LYS A 38 6.81 -7.08 9.13
CA LYS A 38 8.27 -7.06 9.04
C LYS A 38 8.88 -8.46 9.12
N HIS A 39 8.33 -9.34 9.94
CA HIS A 39 8.80 -10.71 10.08
C HIS A 39 8.43 -11.56 8.86
N LEU A 40 7.19 -11.48 8.40
CA LEU A 40 6.68 -12.27 7.27
C LEU A 40 7.42 -11.94 5.96
N HIS A 41 7.68 -10.66 5.70
CA HIS A 41 8.41 -10.21 4.51
C HIS A 41 9.95 -10.16 4.69
N ARG A 42 10.52 -10.81 5.71
CA ARG A 42 11.95 -10.68 6.06
C ARG A 42 12.93 -11.14 4.98
N SER A 43 12.52 -12.11 4.15
CA SER A 43 13.33 -12.67 3.05
C SER A 43 12.98 -12.12 1.68
N GLN A 44 11.99 -11.22 1.60
CA GLN A 44 11.50 -10.67 0.34
C GLN A 44 12.10 -9.30 0.08
N THR A 45 12.41 -9.04 -1.19
CA THR A 45 12.93 -7.75 -1.66
C THR A 45 12.13 -7.23 -2.85
N ARG A 46 12.21 -5.92 -3.07
CA ARG A 46 11.64 -5.21 -4.23
C ARG A 46 12.64 -5.19 -5.38
N LYS A 47 12.18 -4.84 -6.58
CA LYS A 47 13.06 -4.48 -7.71
C LYS A 47 13.72 -3.13 -7.52
N GLU A 48 13.09 -2.25 -6.74
CA GLU A 48 13.63 -0.96 -6.32
C GLU A 48 14.97 -1.13 -5.61
N LYS A 49 15.89 -0.21 -5.90
CA LYS A 49 17.23 -0.22 -5.32
C LYS A 49 17.46 0.99 -4.44
N ASP A 50 18.29 0.84 -3.43
CA ASP A 50 18.82 1.94 -2.64
C ASP A 50 19.98 2.65 -3.37
N ASP A 51 20.49 3.74 -2.77
CA ASP A 51 21.60 4.53 -3.33
C ASP A 51 22.92 3.73 -3.47
N GLU A 52 23.01 2.60 -2.76
CA GLU A 52 24.16 1.68 -2.81
C GLU A 52 23.95 0.56 -3.85
N GLY A 53 22.79 0.53 -4.52
CA GLY A 53 22.42 -0.47 -5.52
C GLY A 53 21.86 -1.78 -4.96
N ASN A 54 21.60 -1.88 -3.65
CA ASN A 54 21.01 -3.06 -3.03
C ASN A 54 19.48 -3.05 -3.20
N ASN A 55 18.90 -4.23 -3.34
CA ASN A 55 17.44 -4.35 -3.39
C ASN A 55 16.81 -3.94 -2.06
N ILE A 56 15.79 -3.07 -2.12
CA ILE A 56 15.05 -2.64 -0.94
C ILE A 56 14.21 -3.80 -0.39
N ARG A 57 14.15 -3.93 0.93
CA ARG A 57 13.32 -4.96 1.59
C ARG A 57 11.84 -4.72 1.29
N TYR A 58 11.11 -5.78 1.03
CA TYR A 58 9.66 -5.70 0.73
C TYR A 58 8.86 -5.01 1.84
N PHE A 59 9.24 -5.20 3.10
CA PHE A 59 8.63 -4.53 4.25
C PHE A 59 8.59 -3.00 4.12
N GLU A 60 9.55 -2.38 3.44
CA GLU A 60 9.56 -0.93 3.25
C GLU A 60 8.33 -0.46 2.43
N HIS A 61 7.90 -1.27 1.45
CA HIS A 61 6.69 -1.04 0.68
C HIS A 61 5.44 -1.02 1.59
N VAL A 62 5.15 -2.10 2.30
CA VAL A 62 3.93 -2.17 3.13
C VAL A 62 3.92 -1.09 4.22
N ARG A 63 5.10 -0.69 4.71
CA ARG A 63 5.25 0.42 5.63
C ARG A 63 4.94 1.77 4.97
N ARG A 64 5.45 2.04 3.74
CA ARG A 64 5.17 3.26 2.98
C ARG A 64 3.69 3.37 2.63
N VAL A 65 3.03 2.28 2.23
CA VAL A 65 1.58 2.24 2.00
C VAL A 65 0.81 2.70 3.24
N ALA A 66 1.16 2.20 4.43
CA ALA A 66 0.54 2.64 5.67
C ALA A 66 0.85 4.10 6.03
N ILE A 67 2.03 4.63 5.67
CA ILE A 67 2.41 6.04 5.85
C ILE A 67 1.61 6.93 4.90
N ILE A 68 1.44 6.55 3.62
CA ILE A 68 0.60 7.27 2.66
C ILE A 68 -0.82 7.42 3.19
N LEU A 69 -1.40 6.37 3.77
CA LEU A 69 -2.72 6.48 4.41
C LEU A 69 -2.75 7.55 5.49
N MET A 70 -1.77 7.56 6.40
CA MET A 70 -1.76 8.47 7.56
C MET A 70 -1.38 9.90 7.17
N ASP A 71 -0.28 10.07 6.43
CA ASP A 71 0.34 11.37 6.21
C ASP A 71 -0.24 12.10 4.99
N GLU A 72 -0.67 11.37 3.95
CA GLU A 72 -1.15 11.96 2.70
C GLU A 72 -2.68 11.89 2.54
N PHE A 73 -3.30 10.78 2.94
CA PHE A 73 -4.76 10.66 2.89
C PHE A 73 -5.44 11.09 4.21
N HIS A 74 -4.65 11.42 5.24
CA HIS A 74 -5.13 11.84 6.56
C HIS A 74 -6.06 10.82 7.24
N VAL A 75 -5.81 9.53 6.99
CA VAL A 75 -6.58 8.44 7.60
C VAL A 75 -6.24 8.33 9.09
N VAL A 76 -7.26 8.40 9.93
CA VAL A 76 -7.17 8.28 11.40
C VAL A 76 -7.83 6.99 11.92
N ASP A 77 -7.85 5.96 11.08
CA ASP A 77 -8.46 4.66 11.35
C ASP A 77 -7.39 3.58 11.55
N PRO A 78 -7.22 3.07 12.80
CA PRO A 78 -6.22 2.04 13.10
C PRO A 78 -6.40 0.73 12.31
N ASP A 79 -7.64 0.33 12.00
CA ASP A 79 -7.90 -0.89 11.24
C ASP A 79 -7.43 -0.76 9.79
N LEU A 80 -7.60 0.42 9.16
CA LEU A 80 -7.05 0.69 7.84
C LEU A 80 -5.51 0.66 7.84
N VAL A 81 -4.88 1.23 8.87
CA VAL A 81 -3.41 1.21 9.00
C VAL A 81 -2.90 -0.22 9.19
N ILE A 82 -3.58 -1.04 10.01
CA ILE A 82 -3.25 -2.46 10.21
C ILE A 82 -3.41 -3.22 8.88
N ALA A 83 -4.53 -3.02 8.19
CA ALA A 83 -4.79 -3.68 6.91
C ALA A 83 -3.77 -3.29 5.84
N ALA A 84 -3.34 -2.03 5.79
CA ALA A 84 -2.27 -1.58 4.90
C ALA A 84 -0.92 -2.23 5.20
N LEU A 85 -0.57 -2.44 6.47
CA LEU A 85 0.64 -3.18 6.84
C LEU A 85 0.59 -4.67 6.44
N LEU A 86 -0.62 -5.24 6.37
CA LEU A 86 -0.82 -6.67 6.12
C LEU A 86 -1.33 -6.99 4.71
N HIS A 87 -1.52 -5.99 3.83
CA HIS A 87 -2.28 -6.12 2.58
C HIS A 87 -1.76 -7.22 1.63
N ASP A 88 -0.44 -7.45 1.60
CA ASP A 88 0.19 -8.45 0.75
C ASP A 88 0.46 -9.78 1.47
N THR A 89 0.17 -9.87 2.78
CA THR A 89 0.55 -11.08 3.55
C THR A 89 -0.23 -12.33 3.16
N LEU A 90 -1.49 -12.22 2.76
CA LEU A 90 -2.29 -13.35 2.28
C LEU A 90 -1.90 -13.80 0.86
N GLU A 91 -1.29 -12.92 0.06
CA GLU A 91 -0.82 -13.24 -1.28
C GLU A 91 0.58 -13.86 -1.26
N ASP A 92 1.48 -13.30 -0.45
CA ASP A 92 2.92 -13.51 -0.54
C ASP A 92 3.53 -14.31 0.62
N CYS A 93 2.77 -14.60 1.69
CA CYS A 93 3.32 -15.24 2.89
C CYS A 93 2.55 -16.53 3.23
N VAL A 94 3.21 -17.68 3.06
CA VAL A 94 2.62 -19.01 3.31
C VAL A 94 2.21 -19.24 4.79
N ASP A 95 2.83 -18.51 5.71
CA ASP A 95 2.57 -18.61 7.15
C ASP A 95 1.39 -17.75 7.61
N MET A 96 0.66 -17.09 6.66
CA MET A 96 -0.47 -16.22 6.97
C MET A 96 -1.77 -16.78 6.41
N SER A 97 -2.85 -16.68 7.20
CA SER A 97 -4.21 -17.05 6.78
C SER A 97 -5.26 -16.01 7.24
N GLU A 98 -6.46 -16.08 6.64
CA GLU A 98 -7.60 -15.26 7.05
C GLU A 98 -7.93 -15.46 8.54
N GLU A 99 -7.89 -16.68 9.03
CA GLU A 99 -8.18 -17.04 10.43
C GLU A 99 -7.19 -16.38 11.39
N ILE A 100 -5.91 -16.34 11.04
CA ILE A 100 -4.88 -15.69 11.87
C ILE A 100 -5.13 -14.17 11.91
N ILE A 101 -5.43 -13.55 10.77
CA ILE A 101 -5.72 -12.11 10.72
C ILE A 101 -6.98 -11.80 11.53
N GLU A 102 -8.05 -12.57 11.35
CA GLU A 102 -9.30 -12.35 12.08
C GLU A 102 -9.12 -12.51 13.59
N HIS A 103 -8.39 -13.55 14.02
CA HIS A 103 -8.11 -13.79 15.43
C HIS A 103 -7.28 -12.69 16.09
N CYS A 104 -6.23 -12.22 15.39
CA CYS A 104 -5.29 -11.24 15.95
C CYS A 104 -5.78 -9.78 15.84
N PHE A 105 -6.52 -9.45 14.78
CA PHE A 105 -6.83 -8.07 14.41
C PHE A 105 -8.34 -7.79 14.23
N GLY A 106 -9.16 -8.82 14.20
CA GLY A 106 -10.61 -8.71 14.10
C GLY A 106 -11.14 -8.81 12.67
N LYS A 107 -12.47 -8.99 12.56
CA LYS A 107 -13.18 -9.27 11.31
C LYS A 107 -13.00 -8.17 10.25
N ARG A 108 -13.02 -6.90 10.67
CA ARG A 108 -12.91 -5.78 9.73
C ARG A 108 -11.53 -5.75 9.07
N VAL A 109 -10.44 -5.92 9.83
CA VAL A 109 -9.09 -5.98 9.28
C VAL A 109 -8.96 -7.15 8.30
N CYS A 110 -9.45 -8.34 8.67
CA CYS A 110 -9.46 -9.51 7.80
C CYS A 110 -10.23 -9.23 6.50
N PHE A 111 -11.41 -8.61 6.57
CA PHE A 111 -12.22 -8.23 5.42
C PHE A 111 -11.47 -7.26 4.49
N LEU A 112 -10.83 -6.23 5.03
CA LEU A 112 -10.05 -5.25 4.27
C LEU A 112 -8.86 -5.90 3.56
N VAL A 113 -8.07 -6.72 4.26
CA VAL A 113 -6.92 -7.44 3.68
C VAL A 113 -7.38 -8.38 2.57
N LYS A 114 -8.43 -9.18 2.82
CA LYS A 114 -9.03 -10.05 1.81
C LYS A 114 -9.49 -9.30 0.56
N GLY A 115 -10.11 -8.12 0.73
CA GLY A 115 -10.61 -7.30 -0.35
C GLY A 115 -9.52 -6.79 -1.30
N VAL A 116 -8.29 -6.59 -0.80
CA VAL A 116 -7.14 -6.17 -1.61
C VAL A 116 -6.26 -7.32 -2.08
N THR A 117 -6.47 -8.54 -1.58
CA THR A 117 -5.66 -9.73 -1.91
C THR A 117 -6.04 -10.30 -3.28
N LYS A 118 -5.04 -10.54 -4.13
CA LYS A 118 -5.21 -11.21 -5.41
C LYS A 118 -4.93 -12.70 -5.26
N THR A 119 -5.95 -13.53 -5.43
CA THR A 119 -5.86 -14.99 -5.30
C THR A 119 -5.97 -15.69 -6.64
N LYS A 120 -5.66 -17.00 -6.69
CA LYS A 120 -5.90 -17.85 -7.87
C LYS A 120 -7.37 -17.83 -8.30
N HIS A 121 -8.30 -17.67 -7.37
CA HIS A 121 -9.75 -17.70 -7.62
C HIS A 121 -10.28 -16.40 -8.19
N ASN A 122 -9.75 -15.23 -7.77
CA ASN A 122 -10.21 -13.92 -8.23
C ASN A 122 -9.32 -13.29 -9.33
N LYS A 123 -8.14 -13.88 -9.63
CA LYS A 123 -7.14 -13.32 -10.54
C LYS A 123 -7.70 -12.86 -11.89
N LYS A 124 -8.65 -13.61 -12.47
CA LYS A 124 -9.25 -13.29 -13.80
C LYS A 124 -10.16 -12.06 -13.73
N ASN A 125 -10.76 -11.76 -12.58
CA ASN A 125 -11.67 -10.63 -12.37
C ASN A 125 -11.37 -9.92 -11.03
N TYR A 126 -10.09 -9.68 -10.76
CA TYR A 126 -9.64 -9.11 -9.48
C TYR A 126 -10.27 -7.75 -9.18
N TYR A 127 -10.30 -6.85 -10.15
CA TYR A 127 -10.87 -5.51 -9.94
C TYR A 127 -12.40 -5.53 -9.80
N GLY A 128 -13.09 -6.48 -10.44
CA GLY A 128 -14.50 -6.73 -10.19
C GLY A 128 -14.78 -7.24 -8.78
N PHE A 129 -13.94 -8.16 -8.28
CA PHE A 129 -13.99 -8.63 -6.91
C PHE A 129 -13.73 -7.49 -5.91
N LEU A 130 -12.65 -6.72 -6.10
CA LEU A 130 -12.33 -5.56 -5.28
C LEU A 130 -13.49 -4.57 -5.22
N LYS A 131 -14.07 -4.22 -6.37
CA LYS A 131 -15.23 -3.32 -6.46
C LYS A 131 -16.45 -3.87 -5.70
N THR A 132 -16.66 -5.17 -5.72
CA THR A 132 -17.77 -5.80 -4.98
C THR A 132 -17.55 -5.70 -3.47
N MET A 133 -16.36 -6.04 -3.00
CA MET A 133 -16.00 -5.96 -1.58
C MET A 133 -16.01 -4.52 -1.05
N ALA A 134 -15.56 -3.57 -1.87
CA ALA A 134 -15.50 -2.15 -1.49
C ALA A 134 -16.87 -1.46 -1.36
N LYS A 135 -17.98 -2.12 -1.75
CA LYS A 135 -19.34 -1.62 -1.46
C LYS A 135 -19.67 -1.70 0.04
N ASP A 136 -19.10 -2.68 0.73
CA ASP A 136 -19.34 -2.88 2.15
C ASP A 136 -18.32 -2.08 3.01
N ASP A 137 -17.08 -1.91 2.54
CA ASP A 137 -16.07 -1.04 3.16
C ASP A 137 -15.16 -0.43 2.09
N ASN A 138 -15.31 0.87 1.82
CA ASN A 138 -14.51 1.60 0.84
C ASN A 138 -13.03 1.73 1.24
N GLY A 139 -12.66 1.40 2.46
CA GLY A 139 -11.27 1.29 2.92
C GLY A 139 -10.42 0.38 2.03
N ILE A 140 -11.04 -0.64 1.40
CA ILE A 140 -10.38 -1.48 0.40
C ILE A 140 -9.84 -0.65 -0.77
N ALA A 141 -10.65 0.27 -1.30
CA ALA A 141 -10.25 1.14 -2.40
C ALA A 141 -9.18 2.16 -1.97
N VAL A 142 -9.26 2.64 -0.73
CA VAL A 142 -8.27 3.57 -0.13
C VAL A 142 -6.92 2.88 0.03
N ILE A 143 -6.87 1.66 0.54
CA ILE A 143 -5.64 0.86 0.64
C ILE A 143 -5.07 0.60 -0.76
N LYS A 144 -5.92 0.23 -1.73
CA LYS A 144 -5.47 -0.05 -3.11
C LYS A 144 -4.92 1.20 -3.80
N ALA A 145 -5.47 2.38 -3.53
CA ALA A 145 -4.93 3.65 -4.03
C ALA A 145 -3.52 3.90 -3.46
N ALA A 146 -3.33 3.74 -2.16
CA ALA A 146 -2.03 3.92 -1.51
C ALA A 146 -0.98 2.92 -2.01
N ASP A 147 -1.34 1.63 -2.14
CA ASP A 147 -0.50 0.60 -2.74
C ASP A 147 -0.06 0.98 -4.17
N ARG A 148 -1.01 1.41 -5.00
CA ARG A 148 -0.69 1.80 -6.38
C ARG A 148 0.21 3.04 -6.43
N ILE A 149 -0.01 4.03 -5.57
CA ILE A 149 0.86 5.22 -5.48
C ILE A 149 2.29 4.82 -5.10
N ASP A 150 2.48 3.98 -4.07
CA ASP A 150 3.82 3.52 -3.70
C ASP A 150 4.49 2.73 -4.83
N ASN A 151 3.72 1.87 -5.50
CA ASN A 151 4.22 1.13 -6.65
C ASN A 151 4.68 2.07 -7.79
N LEU A 152 3.90 3.12 -8.11
CA LEU A 152 4.27 4.10 -9.14
C LEU A 152 5.51 4.92 -8.75
N ARG A 153 5.68 5.25 -7.47
CA ARG A 153 6.87 5.96 -6.95
C ARG A 153 8.13 5.09 -6.96
N SER A 154 7.97 3.78 -6.88
CA SER A 154 9.06 2.82 -6.75
C SER A 154 9.55 2.23 -8.08
N ILE A 155 9.01 2.65 -9.21
CA ILE A 155 9.39 2.12 -10.53
C ILE A 155 10.41 2.99 -11.26
N GLU A 156 10.82 4.10 -10.68
CA GLU A 156 11.92 4.92 -11.18
C GLU A 156 13.19 4.08 -11.27
N GLY A 157 13.86 4.08 -12.44
CA GLY A 157 15.01 3.23 -12.71
C GLY A 157 14.69 1.78 -13.12
N CYS A 158 13.40 1.40 -13.23
CA CYS A 158 12.99 0.13 -13.85
C CYS A 158 13.04 0.23 -15.39
N GLU A 159 13.01 -0.96 -16.04
CA GLU A 159 12.90 -1.05 -17.50
C GLU A 159 11.69 -0.26 -18.03
N ILE A 160 11.87 0.51 -19.10
CA ILE A 160 10.85 1.40 -19.66
C ILE A 160 9.56 0.66 -20.01
N ASP A 161 9.64 -0.56 -20.54
CA ASP A 161 8.45 -1.35 -20.88
C ASP A 161 7.66 -1.77 -19.62
N PHE A 162 8.35 -1.99 -18.52
CA PHE A 162 7.69 -2.25 -17.23
C PHE A 162 6.95 -1.00 -16.75
N ILE A 163 7.58 0.18 -16.82
CA ILE A 163 6.97 1.46 -16.45
C ILE A 163 5.72 1.72 -17.31
N LYS A 164 5.82 1.58 -18.65
CA LYS A 164 4.70 1.72 -19.58
C LYS A 164 3.52 0.82 -19.20
N LYS A 165 3.81 -0.45 -18.91
CA LYS A 165 2.79 -1.41 -18.48
C LYS A 165 2.09 -0.98 -17.21
N GLN A 166 2.83 -0.52 -16.18
CA GLN A 166 2.26 -0.06 -14.92
C GLN A 166 1.40 1.20 -15.10
N VAL A 167 1.88 2.17 -15.87
CA VAL A 167 1.14 3.40 -16.17
C VAL A 167 -0.14 3.07 -16.95
N LYS A 168 -0.05 2.24 -17.99
CA LYS A 168 -1.20 1.80 -18.79
C LYS A 168 -2.24 1.11 -17.91
N GLU A 169 -1.87 0.12 -17.10
CA GLU A 169 -2.78 -0.57 -16.18
C GLU A 169 -3.44 0.42 -15.21
N THR A 170 -2.69 1.41 -14.74
CA THR A 170 -3.21 2.41 -13.81
C THR A 170 -4.31 3.25 -14.46
N PHE A 171 -4.12 3.74 -15.68
CA PHE A 171 -5.12 4.56 -16.38
C PHE A 171 -6.31 3.74 -16.90
N GLU A 172 -6.06 2.55 -17.44
CA GLU A 172 -7.11 1.76 -18.09
C GLU A 172 -7.95 0.94 -17.11
N VAL A 173 -7.41 0.60 -15.94
CA VAL A 173 -8.07 -0.33 -15.02
C VAL A 173 -8.20 0.24 -13.60
N VAL A 174 -7.08 0.67 -12.98
CA VAL A 174 -7.09 1.05 -11.56
C VAL A 174 -7.91 2.32 -11.33
N ILE A 175 -7.57 3.40 -12.02
CA ILE A 175 -8.27 4.70 -11.89
C ILE A 175 -9.77 4.57 -12.17
N PRO A 176 -10.24 3.95 -13.27
CA PRO A 176 -11.67 3.77 -13.51
C PRO A 176 -12.37 2.91 -12.45
N THR A 177 -11.67 1.88 -11.94
CA THR A 177 -12.21 1.06 -10.85
C THR A 177 -12.40 1.88 -9.59
N LEU A 178 -11.36 2.60 -9.15
CA LEU A 178 -11.40 3.37 -7.91
C LEU A 178 -12.34 4.58 -8.02
N HIS A 179 -12.45 5.21 -9.19
CA HIS A 179 -13.42 6.28 -9.44
C HIS A 179 -14.86 5.83 -9.21
N SER A 180 -15.17 4.57 -9.48
CA SER A 180 -16.52 4.03 -9.25
C SER A 180 -16.84 3.75 -7.77
N ILE A 181 -15.86 3.91 -6.87
CA ILE A 181 -15.97 3.63 -5.42
C ILE A 181 -15.70 4.89 -4.61
N LEU A 182 -14.61 5.60 -4.93
CA LEU A 182 -14.17 6.82 -4.27
C LEU A 182 -14.72 8.04 -4.99
N SER A 183 -15.06 9.10 -4.24
CA SER A 183 -15.34 10.39 -4.85
C SER A 183 -14.12 10.91 -5.62
N ALA A 184 -14.36 11.58 -6.75
CA ALA A 184 -13.32 12.27 -7.51
C ALA A 184 -12.63 13.37 -6.68
N GLU A 185 -13.29 13.86 -5.64
CA GLU A 185 -12.75 14.86 -4.70
C GLU A 185 -11.93 14.25 -3.57
N SER A 186 -11.91 12.92 -3.44
CA SER A 186 -11.12 12.26 -2.39
C SER A 186 -9.63 12.44 -2.64
N THR A 187 -8.88 12.74 -1.58
CA THR A 187 -7.42 12.88 -1.63
C THR A 187 -6.75 11.65 -2.24
N ALA A 188 -7.23 10.46 -1.90
CA ALA A 188 -6.70 9.20 -2.41
C ALA A 188 -6.80 9.11 -3.94
N TYR A 189 -7.95 9.49 -4.52
CA TYR A 189 -8.17 9.48 -5.95
C TYR A 189 -7.32 10.54 -6.67
N GLN A 190 -7.32 11.78 -6.14
CA GLN A 190 -6.59 12.90 -6.74
C GLN A 190 -5.08 12.65 -6.74
N LEU A 191 -4.51 12.16 -5.64
CA LEU A 191 -3.08 11.86 -5.56
C LEU A 191 -2.69 10.69 -6.47
N LEU A 192 -3.52 9.67 -6.60
CA LEU A 192 -3.27 8.57 -7.54
C LEU A 192 -3.23 9.08 -8.98
N HIS A 193 -4.19 9.92 -9.35
CA HIS A 193 -4.26 10.50 -10.69
C HIS A 193 -3.05 11.37 -10.98
N PHE A 194 -2.70 12.26 -10.05
CA PHE A 194 -1.52 13.13 -10.16
C PHE A 194 -0.22 12.34 -10.32
N GLN A 195 -0.03 11.27 -9.52
CA GLN A 195 1.17 10.43 -9.61
C GLN A 195 1.26 9.69 -10.95
N ALA A 196 0.12 9.19 -11.46
CA ALA A 196 0.07 8.50 -12.75
C ALA A 196 0.33 9.45 -13.93
N ASP A 197 -0.23 10.68 -13.88
CA ASP A 197 0.00 11.70 -14.90
C ASP A 197 1.48 12.13 -14.95
N GLY A 198 2.12 12.33 -13.81
CA GLY A 198 3.55 12.64 -13.74
C GLY A 198 4.42 11.61 -14.46
N LEU A 199 4.16 10.31 -14.22
CA LEU A 199 4.88 9.24 -14.91
C LEU A 199 4.55 9.15 -16.40
N LYS A 200 3.34 9.46 -16.81
CA LYS A 200 2.96 9.52 -18.22
C LYS A 200 3.71 10.63 -18.95
N HIS A 201 3.85 11.82 -18.36
CA HIS A 201 4.67 12.90 -18.90
C HIS A 201 6.13 12.49 -18.98
N TYR A 202 6.70 11.92 -17.90
CA TYR A 202 8.07 11.41 -17.90
C TYR A 202 8.34 10.43 -19.05
N LEU A 203 7.41 9.51 -19.34
CA LEU A 203 7.54 8.56 -20.46
C LEU A 203 7.52 9.27 -21.82
N ASN A 204 6.67 10.28 -22.01
CA ASN A 204 6.61 11.02 -23.27
C ASN A 204 7.90 11.80 -23.53
N ASP A 205 8.45 12.45 -22.51
CA ASP A 205 9.66 13.28 -22.60
C ASP A 205 10.94 12.44 -22.83
N ASN A 206 10.94 11.17 -22.48
CA ASN A 206 12.10 10.27 -22.64
C ASN A 206 11.94 9.24 -23.79
N MET A 207 10.93 9.41 -24.64
CA MET A 207 10.69 8.57 -25.82
C MET A 207 11.01 9.25 -27.16
N GLU A 208 11.45 10.52 -27.13
CA GLU A 208 12.03 11.21 -28.28
C GLU A 208 13.55 11.00 -28.32
#